data_e452c1374e69d6e7e94b0c2d17e776ad
#
_entry.id   e452c1374e69d6e7e94b0c2d17e776ad
#
_cell.length_a   1.000
_cell.length_b   1.000
_cell.length_c   1.000
_cell.angle_alpha   90.00
_cell.angle_beta   90.00
_cell.angle_gamma   90.00
#
_symmetry.space_group_name_H-M   'P 1'
#
loop_
_entity.id
_entity.type
_entity.pdbx_description
1 polymer ?
#
loop_
_entity_poly.entity_id
_entity_poly.type
_entity_poly.pdbx_seq_one_letter_code
_entity_poly.pdbx_strand_id
1 'polypeptide(L)'
;PRTAWSRPCAFPCVKVDRTGANRVRLLLIEDDTRLVEALRKQLRDAGFAVDVSTDGVEGLYLGEEFPIDLAIIDLGLPELPGLEVIRKLRSRGRDFPILVLTARSEWQDKVAALDAGADDYLTKPFHVEELLARINALLRRTGGHARPEVKFGPFTADLSGQRIYRGAEEIELTTFEYKVLQYLLMHPGEVVTKMDLSEHIYEEEGDRDSNVIEVFSGRCS
;
A
#
# COMPACT_ATOMS: atom_id res chain seq x y z
N PRO A 1 21.10 -18.30 42.30
CA PRO A 1 20.49 -17.06 41.91
C PRO A 1 19.83 -17.27 40.54
N ARG A 2 18.54 -17.46 40.57
CA ARG A 2 17.72 -17.61 39.34
C ARG A 2 17.34 -16.19 38.91
N THR A 3 17.84 -15.78 37.76
CA THR A 3 17.50 -14.54 37.10
C THR A 3 16.02 -14.49 36.75
N ALA A 4 15.37 -13.49 37.32
CA ALA A 4 13.97 -13.21 37.15
C ALA A 4 13.68 -12.60 35.75
N TRP A 5 13.31 -13.46 34.81
CA TRP A 5 12.66 -13.06 33.56
C TRP A 5 11.31 -13.80 33.45
N SER A 6 10.40 -13.48 34.35
CA SER A 6 9.03 -13.99 34.31
C SER A 6 8.03 -12.92 34.78
N ARG A 7 7.92 -11.85 33.99
CA ARG A 7 6.69 -11.08 33.94
C ARG A 7 6.20 -11.16 32.48
N PRO A 8 5.01 -11.72 32.21
CA PRO A 8 4.39 -11.58 30.90
C PRO A 8 4.13 -10.09 30.70
N CYS A 9 4.67 -9.50 29.63
CA CYS A 9 4.26 -8.20 29.16
C CYS A 9 2.75 -8.27 28.93
N ALA A 10 1.98 -7.70 29.85
CA ALA A 10 0.55 -7.52 29.70
C ALA A 10 0.28 -6.36 28.72
N PHE A 11 0.78 -6.50 27.49
CA PHE A 11 0.14 -5.78 26.41
C PHE A 11 -1.22 -6.44 26.21
N PRO A 12 -2.33 -5.70 26.33
CA PRO A 12 -3.60 -6.23 25.90
C PRO A 12 -3.40 -6.72 24.47
N CYS A 13 -3.71 -8.00 24.24
CA CYS A 13 -3.75 -8.56 22.90
C CYS A 13 -4.64 -7.63 22.08
N VAL A 14 -4.03 -6.78 21.24
CA VAL A 14 -4.76 -5.81 20.44
C VAL A 14 -5.54 -6.66 19.44
N LYS A 15 -6.83 -6.86 19.73
CA LYS A 15 -7.76 -7.40 18.76
C LYS A 15 -7.86 -6.36 17.65
N VAL A 16 -7.05 -6.51 16.62
CA VAL A 16 -7.28 -5.82 15.37
C VAL A 16 -8.62 -6.33 14.86
N ASP A 17 -9.61 -5.45 14.90
CA ASP A 17 -10.96 -5.78 14.45
C ASP A 17 -10.89 -6.06 12.95
N ARG A 18 -11.00 -7.33 12.56
CA ARG A 18 -10.99 -7.79 11.16
C ARG A 18 -12.32 -7.48 10.45
N THR A 19 -13.31 -6.98 11.18
CA THR A 19 -14.62 -6.63 10.65
C THR A 19 -14.63 -5.15 10.29
N GLY A 20 -14.32 -4.81 9.03
CA GLY A 20 -14.65 -3.51 8.46
C GLY A 20 -13.54 -2.45 8.47
N ALA A 21 -12.27 -2.78 8.57
CA ALA A 21 -11.23 -1.84 8.15
C ALA A 21 -11.42 -1.60 6.65
N ASN A 22 -11.82 -0.39 6.30
CA ASN A 22 -12.00 0.08 4.91
C ASN A 22 -10.61 0.17 4.27
N ARG A 23 -10.04 -1.00 3.90
CA ARG A 23 -8.75 -1.06 3.19
C ARG A 23 -8.98 -0.51 1.80
N VAL A 24 -8.17 0.47 1.42
CA VAL A 24 -8.11 0.96 0.04
C VAL A 24 -7.90 -0.21 -0.90
N ARG A 25 -8.81 -0.38 -1.84
CA ARG A 25 -8.83 -1.50 -2.79
C ARG A 25 -8.28 -1.06 -4.12
N LEU A 26 -7.13 -1.61 -4.49
CA LEU A 26 -6.46 -1.36 -5.75
C LEU A 26 -6.77 -2.47 -6.75
N LEU A 27 -6.99 -2.09 -8.00
CA LEU A 27 -7.05 -3.01 -9.13
C LEU A 27 -5.76 -2.88 -9.94
N LEU A 28 -5.00 -3.96 -10.07
CA LEU A 28 -3.79 -4.05 -10.89
C LEU A 28 -4.07 -4.89 -12.13
N ILE A 29 -3.97 -4.28 -13.31
CA ILE A 29 -4.14 -4.94 -14.60
C ILE A 29 -2.81 -4.90 -15.36
N GLU A 30 -2.11 -6.04 -15.42
CA GLU A 30 -0.75 -6.17 -15.91
C GLU A 30 -0.51 -7.61 -16.37
N ASP A 31 0.03 -7.84 -17.54
CA ASP A 31 0.23 -9.16 -18.12
C ASP A 31 1.56 -9.81 -17.71
N ASP A 32 2.57 -9.02 -17.31
CA ASP A 32 3.82 -9.56 -16.77
C ASP A 32 3.59 -10.13 -15.36
N THR A 33 3.44 -11.44 -15.27
CA THR A 33 3.18 -12.16 -14.01
C THR A 33 4.25 -11.95 -12.96
N ARG A 34 5.53 -11.75 -13.34
CA ARG A 34 6.63 -11.49 -12.40
C ARG A 34 6.48 -10.10 -11.77
N LEU A 35 6.17 -9.12 -12.60
CA LEU A 35 5.91 -7.76 -12.13
C LEU A 35 4.66 -7.72 -11.25
N VAL A 36 3.60 -8.43 -11.63
CA VAL A 36 2.37 -8.57 -10.84
C VAL A 36 2.66 -9.12 -9.44
N GLU A 37 3.41 -10.21 -9.33
CA GLU A 37 3.73 -10.82 -8.03
C GLU A 37 4.54 -9.87 -7.15
N ALA A 38 5.56 -9.20 -7.72
CA ALA A 38 6.38 -8.23 -7.01
C ALA A 38 5.55 -7.04 -6.51
N LEU A 39 4.75 -6.43 -7.40
CA LEU A 39 3.90 -5.28 -7.05
C LEU A 39 2.80 -5.66 -6.05
N ARG A 40 2.16 -6.82 -6.24
CA ARG A 40 1.13 -7.30 -5.32
C ARG A 40 1.66 -7.44 -3.90
N LYS A 41 2.89 -7.98 -3.74
CA LYS A 41 3.52 -8.08 -2.42
C LYS A 41 3.72 -6.68 -1.84
N GLN A 42 4.41 -5.79 -2.55
CA GLN A 42 4.77 -4.46 -2.06
C GLN A 42 3.54 -3.57 -1.76
N LEU A 43 2.50 -3.62 -2.60
CA LEU A 43 1.26 -2.90 -2.36
C LEU A 43 0.50 -3.44 -1.14
N ARG A 44 0.54 -4.77 -0.91
CA ARG A 44 -0.03 -5.36 0.31
C ARG A 44 0.75 -5.00 1.55
N ASP A 45 2.08 -4.99 1.47
CA ASP A 45 2.96 -4.56 2.55
C ASP A 45 2.76 -3.07 2.88
N ALA A 46 2.37 -2.26 1.89
CA ALA A 46 1.93 -0.88 2.08
C ALA A 46 0.48 -0.72 2.60
N GLY A 47 -0.23 -1.83 2.90
CA GLY A 47 -1.56 -1.82 3.53
C GLY A 47 -2.76 -1.83 2.58
N PHE A 48 -2.54 -1.94 1.27
CA PHE A 48 -3.61 -1.99 0.29
C PHE A 48 -4.22 -3.39 0.14
N ALA A 49 -5.52 -3.47 -0.17
CA ALA A 49 -6.12 -4.67 -0.74
C ALA A 49 -5.89 -4.64 -2.26
N VAL A 50 -5.40 -5.74 -2.85
CA VAL A 50 -5.02 -5.75 -4.27
C VAL A 50 -5.73 -6.88 -4.99
N ASP A 51 -6.59 -6.50 -5.95
CA ASP A 51 -7.14 -7.38 -6.96
C ASP A 51 -6.26 -7.32 -8.21
N VAL A 52 -6.10 -8.44 -8.86
CA VAL A 52 -5.18 -8.57 -10.00
C VAL A 52 -5.91 -9.19 -11.18
N SER A 53 -5.66 -8.67 -12.38
CA SER A 53 -5.98 -9.30 -13.66
C SER A 53 -4.77 -9.26 -14.57
N THR A 54 -4.59 -10.28 -15.41
CA THR A 54 -3.51 -10.38 -16.40
C THR A 54 -3.97 -10.07 -17.83
N ASP A 55 -5.24 -9.74 -18.01
CA ASP A 55 -5.82 -9.32 -19.30
C ASP A 55 -6.82 -8.17 -19.12
N GLY A 56 -7.07 -7.45 -20.22
CA GLY A 56 -7.94 -6.28 -20.19
C GLY A 56 -9.43 -6.59 -20.08
N VAL A 57 -9.89 -7.79 -20.45
CA VAL A 57 -11.32 -8.17 -20.39
C VAL A 57 -11.71 -8.45 -18.95
N GLU A 58 -10.94 -9.30 -18.26
CA GLU A 58 -11.14 -9.58 -16.83
C GLU A 58 -10.93 -8.30 -16.01
N GLY A 59 -9.89 -7.51 -16.33
CA GLY A 59 -9.61 -6.24 -15.65
C GLY A 59 -10.77 -5.25 -15.76
N LEU A 60 -11.40 -5.13 -16.93
CA LEU A 60 -12.60 -4.33 -17.13
C LEU A 60 -13.75 -4.82 -16.26
N TYR A 61 -14.01 -6.13 -16.25
CA TYR A 61 -15.05 -6.73 -15.43
C TYR A 61 -14.85 -6.44 -13.94
N LEU A 62 -13.62 -6.62 -13.44
CA LEU A 62 -13.31 -6.33 -12.03
C LEU A 62 -13.53 -4.85 -11.69
N GLY A 63 -13.13 -3.93 -12.58
CA GLY A 63 -13.34 -2.50 -12.39
C GLY A 63 -14.80 -2.06 -12.44
N GLU A 64 -15.66 -2.84 -13.09
CA GLU A 64 -17.10 -2.57 -13.17
C GLU A 64 -17.88 -3.13 -11.99
N GLU A 65 -17.59 -4.35 -11.58
CA GLU A 65 -18.40 -5.10 -10.62
C GLU A 65 -17.98 -4.88 -9.17
N PHE A 66 -16.71 -4.50 -8.93
CA PHE A 66 -16.22 -4.38 -7.57
C PHE A 66 -15.98 -2.91 -7.17
N PRO A 67 -16.06 -2.60 -5.85
CA PRO A 67 -15.73 -1.29 -5.34
C PRO A 67 -14.22 -1.09 -5.36
N ILE A 68 -13.70 -0.44 -6.38
CA ILE A 68 -12.29 -0.10 -6.57
C ILE A 68 -12.07 1.35 -6.18
N ASP A 69 -11.00 1.61 -5.42
CA ASP A 69 -10.61 2.96 -5.00
C ASP A 69 -9.58 3.59 -5.94
N LEU A 70 -8.75 2.76 -6.62
CA LEU A 70 -7.81 3.18 -7.65
C LEU A 70 -7.44 1.99 -8.54
N ALA A 71 -7.30 2.21 -9.85
CA ALA A 71 -6.79 1.22 -10.78
C ALA A 71 -5.38 1.57 -11.30
N ILE A 72 -4.54 0.54 -11.45
CA ILE A 72 -3.22 0.60 -12.09
C ILE A 72 -3.34 -0.25 -13.35
N ILE A 73 -3.13 0.34 -14.54
CA ILE A 73 -3.43 -0.30 -15.81
C ILE A 73 -2.24 -0.19 -16.77
N ASP A 74 -1.72 -1.34 -17.25
CA ASP A 74 -0.81 -1.33 -18.40
C ASP A 74 -1.58 -1.08 -19.72
N LEU A 75 -0.94 -0.41 -20.65
CA LEU A 75 -1.50 -0.18 -21.99
C LEU A 75 -1.32 -1.38 -22.93
N GLY A 76 -0.33 -2.21 -22.68
CA GLY A 76 0.08 -3.34 -23.54
C GLY A 76 -0.66 -4.64 -23.27
N LEU A 77 -1.83 -4.61 -22.66
CA LEU A 77 -2.58 -5.80 -22.24
C LEU A 77 -3.03 -6.68 -23.44
N PRO A 78 -3.07 -7.99 -23.25
CA PRO A 78 -3.70 -8.92 -24.19
C PRO A 78 -5.24 -8.76 -24.17
N GLU A 79 -5.90 -9.33 -25.16
CA GLU A 79 -7.34 -9.36 -25.39
C GLU A 79 -7.97 -7.96 -25.57
N LEU A 80 -7.89 -7.10 -24.55
CA LEU A 80 -8.41 -5.74 -24.59
C LEU A 80 -7.32 -4.75 -24.19
N PRO A 81 -6.81 -3.89 -25.11
CA PRO A 81 -5.78 -2.89 -24.81
C PRO A 81 -6.17 -1.96 -23.66
N GLY A 82 -5.19 -1.59 -22.79
CA GLY A 82 -5.45 -0.77 -21.61
C GLY A 82 -6.13 0.56 -21.89
N LEU A 83 -5.85 1.22 -23.02
CA LEU A 83 -6.58 2.42 -23.44
C LEU A 83 -8.08 2.18 -23.62
N GLU A 84 -8.46 1.02 -24.17
CA GLU A 84 -9.88 0.66 -24.34
C GLU A 84 -10.51 0.31 -23.00
N VAL A 85 -9.77 -0.32 -22.08
CA VAL A 85 -10.24 -0.56 -20.70
C VAL A 85 -10.57 0.78 -20.04
N ILE A 86 -9.65 1.77 -20.10
CA ILE A 86 -9.86 3.10 -19.51
C ILE A 86 -11.10 3.78 -20.09
N ARG A 87 -11.22 3.83 -21.44
CA ARG A 87 -12.39 4.43 -22.09
C ARG A 87 -13.70 3.80 -21.69
N LYS A 88 -13.73 2.45 -21.61
CA LYS A 88 -14.93 1.72 -21.22
C LYS A 88 -15.30 1.96 -19.75
N LEU A 89 -14.33 1.95 -18.83
CA LEU A 89 -14.56 2.29 -17.43
C LEU A 89 -15.19 3.70 -17.31
N ARG A 90 -14.59 4.70 -17.98
CA ARG A 90 -15.09 6.08 -17.96
C ARG A 90 -16.49 6.21 -18.60
N SER A 91 -16.72 5.55 -19.73
CA SER A 91 -18.04 5.58 -20.39
C SER A 91 -19.16 4.95 -19.56
N ARG A 92 -18.80 4.09 -18.59
CA ARG A 92 -19.72 3.45 -17.64
C ARG A 92 -19.80 4.17 -16.28
N GLY A 93 -19.24 5.39 -16.20
CA GLY A 93 -19.34 6.24 -15.01
C GLY A 93 -18.46 5.76 -13.85
N ARG A 94 -17.35 5.06 -14.14
CA ARG A 94 -16.38 4.69 -13.11
C ARG A 94 -15.38 5.84 -12.94
N ASP A 95 -15.48 6.55 -11.80
CA ASP A 95 -14.76 7.79 -11.52
C ASP A 95 -13.53 7.61 -10.62
N PHE A 96 -13.22 6.38 -10.19
CA PHE A 96 -12.01 6.13 -9.42
C PHE A 96 -10.75 6.51 -10.21
N PRO A 97 -9.69 6.99 -9.55
CA PRO A 97 -8.46 7.39 -10.22
C PRO A 97 -7.79 6.20 -10.94
N ILE A 98 -7.22 6.48 -12.10
CA ILE A 98 -6.51 5.52 -12.93
C ILE A 98 -5.06 5.99 -13.13
N LEU A 99 -4.12 5.17 -12.67
CA LEU A 99 -2.69 5.31 -12.92
C LEU A 99 -2.28 4.37 -14.05
N VAL A 100 -1.77 4.92 -15.14
CA VAL A 100 -1.20 4.12 -16.23
C VAL A 100 0.24 3.74 -15.92
N LEU A 101 0.54 2.45 -16.01
CA LEU A 101 1.87 1.89 -15.77
C LEU A 101 2.30 1.10 -17.02
N THR A 102 3.23 1.64 -17.86
CA THR A 102 3.55 1.04 -19.13
C THR A 102 4.98 1.29 -19.60
N ALA A 103 5.50 0.39 -20.48
CA ALA A 103 6.78 0.56 -21.15
C ALA A 103 6.76 1.63 -22.26
N ARG A 104 5.58 2.09 -22.67
CA ARG A 104 5.45 3.11 -23.72
C ARG A 104 5.82 4.47 -23.15
N SER A 105 6.91 5.07 -23.66
CA SER A 105 7.46 6.35 -23.15
C SER A 105 7.17 7.54 -24.07
N GLU A 106 6.61 7.28 -25.27
CA GLU A 106 6.32 8.32 -26.24
C GLU A 106 5.29 9.31 -25.69
N TRP A 107 5.49 10.61 -26.00
CA TRP A 107 4.58 11.65 -25.51
C TRP A 107 3.15 11.50 -26.03
N GLN A 108 3.01 10.96 -27.25
CA GLN A 108 1.70 10.66 -27.86
C GLN A 108 0.91 9.64 -27.05
N ASP A 109 1.56 8.59 -26.51
CA ASP A 109 0.92 7.58 -25.67
C ASP A 109 0.45 8.18 -24.34
N LYS A 110 1.26 9.09 -23.78
CA LYS A 110 0.89 9.83 -22.55
C LYS A 110 -0.36 10.70 -22.77
N VAL A 111 -0.38 11.48 -23.86
CA VAL A 111 -1.54 12.30 -24.23
C VAL A 111 -2.76 11.42 -24.45
N ALA A 112 -2.63 10.32 -25.22
CA ALA A 112 -3.74 9.42 -25.49
C ALA A 112 -4.30 8.76 -24.22
N ALA A 113 -3.46 8.44 -23.25
CA ALA A 113 -3.89 7.87 -21.96
C ALA A 113 -4.67 8.90 -21.13
N LEU A 114 -4.18 10.13 -21.04
CA LEU A 114 -4.85 11.23 -20.32
C LEU A 114 -6.17 11.60 -20.99
N ASP A 115 -6.20 11.70 -22.32
CA ASP A 115 -7.42 11.97 -23.08
C ASP A 115 -8.46 10.81 -22.95
N ALA A 116 -7.99 9.58 -22.75
CA ALA A 116 -8.85 8.43 -22.47
C ALA A 116 -9.47 8.49 -21.06
N GLY A 117 -8.95 9.34 -20.18
CA GLY A 117 -9.43 9.54 -18.82
C GLY A 117 -8.52 8.95 -17.73
N ALA A 118 -7.23 8.70 -18.02
CA ALA A 118 -6.25 8.41 -16.99
C ALA A 118 -5.94 9.69 -16.18
N ASP A 119 -5.62 9.52 -14.89
CA ASP A 119 -5.34 10.64 -13.97
C ASP A 119 -3.84 10.87 -13.78
N ASP A 120 -3.01 9.85 -13.99
CA ASP A 120 -1.55 9.96 -13.95
C ASP A 120 -0.92 8.85 -14.81
N TYR A 121 0.39 8.96 -15.03
CA TYR A 121 1.14 8.10 -15.93
C TYR A 121 2.55 7.84 -15.37
N LEU A 122 2.97 6.57 -15.32
CA LEU A 122 4.29 6.15 -14.86
C LEU A 122 4.93 5.19 -15.88
N THR A 123 6.16 5.49 -16.32
CA THR A 123 6.88 4.67 -17.29
C THR A 123 7.73 3.59 -16.62
N LYS A 124 7.74 2.39 -17.18
CA LYS A 124 8.67 1.31 -16.83
C LYS A 124 10.04 1.58 -17.49
N PRO A 125 11.19 1.38 -16.77
CA PRO A 125 11.30 0.95 -15.37
C PRO A 125 11.05 2.10 -14.40
N PHE A 126 10.57 1.79 -13.19
CA PHE A 126 10.26 2.76 -12.13
C PHE A 126 10.71 2.23 -10.77
N HIS A 127 10.80 3.12 -9.80
CA HIS A 127 10.99 2.77 -8.40
C HIS A 127 9.62 2.59 -7.72
N VAL A 128 9.53 1.62 -6.80
CA VAL A 128 8.26 1.31 -6.12
C VAL A 128 7.81 2.47 -5.24
N GLU A 129 8.75 3.18 -4.66
CA GLU A 129 8.49 4.39 -3.87
C GLU A 129 7.82 5.48 -4.71
N GLU A 130 8.21 5.62 -6.00
CA GLU A 130 7.55 6.55 -6.93
C GLU A 130 6.11 6.11 -7.20
N LEU A 131 5.89 4.81 -7.46
CA LEU A 131 4.56 4.27 -7.67
C LEU A 131 3.67 4.53 -6.45
N LEU A 132 4.14 4.21 -5.24
CA LEU A 132 3.41 4.43 -3.99
C LEU A 132 3.10 5.92 -3.75
N ALA A 133 4.06 6.81 -4.02
CA ALA A 133 3.86 8.25 -3.90
C ALA A 133 2.75 8.76 -4.84
N ARG A 134 2.68 8.26 -6.09
CA ARG A 134 1.64 8.60 -7.07
C ARG A 134 0.27 8.06 -6.67
N ILE A 135 0.20 6.79 -6.25
CA ILE A 135 -1.04 6.19 -5.72
C ILE A 135 -1.60 7.06 -4.59
N ASN A 136 -0.76 7.39 -3.60
CA ASN A 136 -1.16 8.21 -2.46
C ASN A 136 -1.60 9.62 -2.89
N ALA A 137 -0.94 10.22 -3.90
CA ALA A 137 -1.31 11.53 -4.42
C ALA A 137 -2.69 11.50 -5.11
N LEU A 138 -2.98 10.46 -5.87
CA LEU A 138 -4.26 10.27 -6.54
C LEU A 138 -5.40 10.05 -5.54
N LEU A 139 -5.19 9.17 -4.56
CA LEU A 139 -6.16 8.90 -3.51
C LEU A 139 -6.51 10.15 -2.67
N ARG A 140 -5.55 11.04 -2.42
CA ARG A 140 -5.82 12.33 -1.74
C ARG A 140 -6.72 13.26 -2.54
N ARG A 141 -6.61 13.27 -3.88
CA ARG A 141 -7.38 14.18 -4.76
C ARG A 141 -8.85 13.81 -4.85
N THR A 142 -9.18 12.55 -4.70
CA THR A 142 -10.57 12.07 -4.78
C THR A 142 -11.42 12.44 -3.54
N GLY A 143 -10.83 13.16 -2.56
CA GLY A 143 -11.56 13.64 -1.36
C GLY A 143 -12.20 12.51 -0.55
N GLY A 144 -11.99 11.30 -1.00
CA GLY A 144 -12.58 10.10 -0.45
C GLY A 144 -11.78 9.60 0.75
N HIS A 145 -12.45 8.96 1.61
CA HIS A 145 -12.05 8.35 2.87
C HIS A 145 -11.13 7.12 2.68
N ALA A 146 -10.41 7.07 1.55
CA ALA A 146 -9.53 5.99 1.17
C ALA A 146 -8.08 6.25 1.61
N ARG A 147 -7.89 6.57 2.88
CA ARG A 147 -6.59 6.41 3.53
C ARG A 147 -6.55 5.00 4.06
N PRO A 148 -5.47 4.24 3.83
CA PRO A 148 -5.26 2.99 4.53
C PRO A 148 -5.04 3.29 6.01
N GLU A 149 -6.14 3.48 6.73
CA GLU A 149 -6.15 3.72 8.17
C GLU A 149 -6.28 2.39 8.90
N VAL A 150 -5.35 2.11 9.80
CA VAL A 150 -5.43 0.98 10.72
C VAL A 150 -5.75 1.50 12.10
N LYS A 151 -6.88 1.07 12.67
CA LYS A 151 -7.25 1.39 14.05
C LYS A 151 -6.73 0.32 15.00
N PHE A 152 -6.03 0.75 16.05
CA PHE A 152 -5.51 -0.11 17.10
C PHE A 152 -5.64 0.57 18.47
N GLY A 153 -6.52 0.05 19.29
CA GLY A 153 -6.87 0.68 20.56
C GLY A 153 -7.40 2.11 20.36
N PRO A 154 -6.86 3.13 21.06
CA PRO A 154 -7.26 4.52 20.91
C PRO A 154 -6.56 5.23 19.73
N PHE A 155 -5.74 4.53 18.96
CA PHE A 155 -4.91 5.10 17.91
C PHE A 155 -5.44 4.78 16.51
N THR A 156 -5.13 5.67 15.58
CA THR A 156 -5.35 5.49 14.14
C THR A 156 -4.04 5.75 13.40
N ALA A 157 -3.56 4.76 12.65
CA ALA A 157 -2.40 4.89 11.77
C ALA A 157 -2.87 5.23 10.35
N ASP A 158 -2.45 6.36 9.81
CA ASP A 158 -2.52 6.69 8.39
C ASP A 158 -1.27 6.12 7.71
N LEU A 159 -1.39 4.95 7.08
CA LEU A 159 -0.26 4.26 6.45
C LEU A 159 0.26 5.00 5.21
N SER A 160 -0.58 5.76 4.54
CA SER A 160 -0.19 6.53 3.36
C SER A 160 0.54 7.82 3.70
N GLY A 161 0.13 8.47 4.79
CA GLY A 161 0.75 9.70 5.29
C GLY A 161 1.90 9.46 6.26
N GLN A 162 2.15 8.21 6.65
CA GLN A 162 3.10 7.82 7.71
C GLN A 162 2.87 8.58 9.02
N ARG A 163 1.60 8.68 9.43
CA ARG A 163 1.18 9.45 10.61
C ARG A 163 0.34 8.61 11.54
N ILE A 164 0.46 8.91 12.82
CA ILE A 164 -0.31 8.27 13.88
C ILE A 164 -1.13 9.34 14.60
N TYR A 165 -2.38 9.01 14.88
CA TYR A 165 -3.29 9.89 15.59
C TYR A 165 -3.84 9.21 16.84
N ARG A 166 -4.02 9.98 17.90
CA ARG A 166 -4.80 9.62 19.08
C ARG A 166 -6.03 10.52 19.14
N GLY A 167 -7.15 10.04 18.62
CA GLY A 167 -8.30 10.89 18.36
C GLY A 167 -8.00 11.95 17.30
N ALA A 168 -7.96 13.23 17.67
CA ALA A 168 -7.62 14.35 16.78
C ALA A 168 -6.16 14.82 16.92
N GLU A 169 -5.39 14.26 17.84
CA GLU A 169 -4.01 14.64 18.13
C GLU A 169 -3.05 13.78 17.31
N GLU A 170 -2.16 14.43 16.53
CA GLU A 170 -1.09 13.75 15.80
C GLU A 170 0.06 13.42 16.77
N ILE A 171 0.56 12.17 16.69
CA ILE A 171 1.70 11.71 17.48
C ILE A 171 2.92 11.71 16.56
N GLU A 172 3.90 12.51 16.91
CA GLU A 172 5.17 12.54 16.20
C GLU A 172 5.97 11.27 16.48
N LEU A 173 6.30 10.53 15.44
CA LEU A 173 7.20 9.38 15.46
C LEU A 173 8.39 9.66 14.57
N THR A 174 9.56 9.16 14.97
CA THR A 174 10.70 9.09 14.08
C THR A 174 10.41 8.10 12.94
N THR A 175 11.12 8.22 11.83
CA THR A 175 10.97 7.30 10.67
C THR A 175 11.11 5.84 11.10
N PHE A 176 12.05 5.57 12.00
CA PHE A 176 12.29 4.23 12.51
C PHE A 176 11.13 3.71 13.38
N GLU A 177 10.62 4.54 14.30
CA GLU A 177 9.47 4.20 15.15
C GLU A 177 8.25 3.88 14.30
N TYR A 178 8.04 4.68 13.26
CA TYR A 178 6.94 4.45 12.33
C TYR A 178 7.10 3.11 11.58
N LYS A 179 8.29 2.80 11.05
CA LYS A 179 8.56 1.53 10.34
C LYS A 179 8.31 0.31 11.24
N VAL A 180 8.80 0.35 12.50
CA VAL A 180 8.52 -0.72 13.49
C VAL A 180 7.03 -0.88 13.72
N LEU A 181 6.32 0.21 13.94
CA LEU A 181 4.88 0.18 14.19
C LEU A 181 4.12 -0.33 12.95
N GLN A 182 4.47 0.13 11.76
CA GLN A 182 3.88 -0.33 10.52
C GLN A 182 4.05 -1.84 10.34
N TYR A 183 5.25 -2.37 10.57
CA TYR A 183 5.51 -3.80 10.51
C TYR A 183 4.62 -4.58 11.47
N LEU A 184 4.52 -4.16 12.73
CA LEU A 184 3.67 -4.80 13.73
C LEU A 184 2.17 -4.74 13.39
N LEU A 185 1.70 -3.64 12.79
CA LEU A 185 0.32 -3.48 12.36
C LEU A 185 -0.03 -4.38 11.15
N MET A 186 0.97 -4.72 10.32
CA MET A 186 0.80 -5.61 9.17
C MET A 186 0.79 -7.08 9.55
N HIS A 187 1.36 -7.46 10.71
CA HIS A 187 1.47 -8.84 11.21
C HIS A 187 0.63 -9.04 12.50
N PRO A 188 -0.69 -8.80 12.47
CA PRO A 188 -1.53 -8.86 13.66
C PRO A 188 -1.68 -10.30 14.16
N GLY A 189 -1.32 -10.54 15.43
CA GLY A 189 -1.42 -11.84 16.08
C GLY A 189 -0.25 -12.79 15.80
N GLU A 190 0.77 -12.34 15.09
CA GLU A 190 2.02 -13.05 14.91
C GLU A 190 3.03 -12.66 16.00
N VAL A 191 3.89 -13.61 16.36
CA VAL A 191 5.03 -13.32 17.22
C VAL A 191 6.16 -12.81 16.36
N VAL A 192 6.39 -11.51 16.42
CA VAL A 192 7.48 -10.85 15.68
C VAL A 192 8.76 -10.92 16.51
N THR A 193 9.82 -11.48 15.95
CA THR A 193 11.12 -11.55 16.60
C THR A 193 11.96 -10.29 16.31
N LYS A 194 13.00 -10.05 17.13
CA LYS A 194 13.96 -8.98 16.88
C LYS A 194 14.65 -9.15 15.50
N MET A 195 14.84 -10.39 15.06
CA MET A 195 15.47 -10.72 13.79
C MET A 195 14.58 -10.32 12.61
N ASP A 196 13.28 -10.63 12.70
CA ASP A 196 12.29 -10.25 11.68
C ASP A 196 12.21 -8.71 11.50
N LEU A 197 12.22 -7.98 12.62
CA LEU A 197 12.25 -6.51 12.59
C LEU A 197 13.57 -5.98 12.02
N SER A 198 14.70 -6.61 12.37
CA SER A 198 16.02 -6.18 11.87
C SER A 198 16.12 -6.40 10.36
N GLU A 199 15.74 -7.57 9.85
CA GLU A 199 15.78 -7.85 8.42
C GLU A 199 14.91 -6.85 7.64
N HIS A 200 13.69 -6.60 8.09
CA HIS A 200 12.78 -5.72 7.36
C HIS A 200 13.17 -4.23 7.41
N ILE A 201 13.74 -3.77 8.52
CA ILE A 201 14.03 -2.34 8.72
C ILE A 201 15.40 -1.94 8.18
N TYR A 202 16.39 -2.85 8.22
CA TYR A 202 17.77 -2.57 7.82
C TYR A 202 18.12 -3.01 6.38
N GLU A 203 17.27 -3.80 5.71
CA GLU A 203 17.48 -4.08 4.27
C GLU A 203 17.42 -2.82 3.39
N GLU A 204 16.73 -1.77 3.85
CA GLU A 204 16.60 -0.51 3.11
C GLU A 204 17.71 0.52 3.39
N GLU A 205 18.40 0.40 4.52
CA GLU A 205 19.50 1.31 4.89
C GLU A 205 20.74 0.48 5.23
N GLY A 206 21.73 0.46 4.35
CA GLY A 206 22.94 -0.34 4.47
C GLY A 206 23.86 0.00 5.68
N ASP A 207 23.32 0.38 6.81
CA ASP A 207 24.09 0.74 8.01
C ASP A 207 23.63 -0.08 9.22
N ARG A 208 24.57 -0.86 9.75
CA ARG A 208 24.39 -1.84 10.81
C ARG A 208 24.70 -1.24 12.18
N ASP A 209 23.79 -0.48 12.76
CA ASP A 209 23.85 -0.18 14.19
C ASP A 209 22.76 -0.95 14.95
N SER A 210 23.12 -2.15 15.44
CA SER A 210 22.21 -3.08 16.12
C SER A 210 21.71 -2.62 17.50
N ASN A 211 22.10 -1.44 17.96
CA ASN A 211 21.77 -0.92 19.27
C ASN A 211 20.42 -0.17 19.36
N VAL A 212 19.83 0.20 18.23
CA VAL A 212 18.60 1.04 18.21
C VAL A 212 17.38 0.26 18.71
N ILE A 213 17.30 -1.06 18.45
CA ILE A 213 16.18 -1.89 18.90
C ILE A 213 16.19 -2.12 20.44
N GLU A 214 17.37 -2.10 21.07
CA GLU A 214 17.49 -2.24 22.53
C GLU A 214 17.01 -1.01 23.29
N VAL A 215 17.16 0.18 22.72
CA VAL A 215 16.68 1.44 23.30
C VAL A 215 15.15 1.50 23.34
N PHE A 216 14.47 0.87 22.38
CA PHE A 216 13.01 0.83 22.31
C PHE A 216 12.38 -0.07 23.36
N SER A 217 12.95 -1.23 23.64
CA SER A 217 12.44 -2.12 24.69
C SER A 217 12.59 -1.55 26.10
N GLY A 218 13.51 -0.60 26.29
CA GLY A 218 13.75 0.09 27.57
C GLY A 218 12.84 1.29 27.89
N ARG A 219 12.17 1.87 26.88
CA ARG A 219 11.25 3.02 27.06
C ARG A 219 9.79 2.63 27.31
N CYS A 220 9.45 1.37 27.18
CA CYS A 220 8.11 0.85 27.47
C CYS A 220 7.98 0.21 28.86
N SER A 221 8.85 0.60 29.81
CA SER A 221 8.78 0.18 31.22
C SER A 221 8.15 1.25 32.07
#